data_5f6353ce7c1263213433a2308f4aa404
#
_entry.id   5f6353ce7c1263213433a2308f4aa404
#
_cell.length_a   1.000
_cell.length_b   1.000
_cell.length_c   1.000
_cell.angle_alpha   90.00
_cell.angle_beta   90.00
_cell.angle_gamma   90.00
#
_symmetry.space_group_name_H-M   'P 1'
#
loop_
_entity.id
_entity.type
_entity.pdbx_description
1 polymer ?
#
loop_
_entity_poly.entity_id
_entity_poly.type
_entity_poly.pdbx_seq_one_letter_code
_entity_poly.pdbx_strand_id
1 'polypeptide(L)'
;HFLNTYNSDAILIESNGKFALIDSGEGDRNPRRKLSYNGSEEAVIKYLKKAAGDAEGKVTLEFALGTHNHYDHVGTFEAIANDPDITVKTFYIKPVNREIAHEYEYNGWGIEATYADTVKAFQNRGTVVTSEIPREPFKFGDFTLTFYNTALDDARLHGQGENAESVGTMVEKGKKSAFLAADITRTTGLEGLLLPQLHKVDLLKVG
;
A
#
# COMPACT_ATOMS: atom_id res chain seq x y z
N HIS A 1 -13.01 2.85 2.19
CA HIS A 1 -12.81 3.67 3.39
C HIS A 1 -11.45 4.36 3.29
N PHE A 2 -11.44 5.67 3.36
CA PHE A 2 -10.19 6.43 3.46
C PHE A 2 -9.97 6.75 4.95
N LEU A 3 -8.89 6.24 5.52
CA LEU A 3 -8.59 6.45 6.93
C LEU A 3 -7.93 7.84 7.11
N ASN A 4 -8.23 8.50 8.23
CA ASN A 4 -7.58 9.76 8.55
C ASN A 4 -6.22 9.48 9.23
N THR A 5 -5.19 9.46 8.42
CA THR A 5 -3.79 9.22 8.83
C THR A 5 -2.91 10.45 8.57
N TYR A 6 -3.53 11.64 8.51
CA TYR A 6 -2.88 12.93 8.22
C TYR A 6 -2.19 12.95 6.84
N ASN A 7 -0.86 12.94 6.81
CA ASN A 7 -0.05 13.05 5.59
C ASN A 7 0.36 11.67 5.03
N SER A 8 -0.38 10.63 5.38
CA SER A 8 -0.06 9.26 4.99
C SER A 8 -1.28 8.55 4.44
N ASP A 9 -1.09 7.43 3.78
CA ASP A 9 -2.17 6.68 3.13
C ASP A 9 -2.51 5.39 3.86
N ALA A 10 -3.80 5.18 4.13
CA ALA A 10 -4.36 3.90 4.54
C ALA A 10 -5.79 3.79 3.99
N ILE A 11 -6.03 2.83 3.11
CA ILE A 11 -7.31 2.70 2.41
C ILE A 11 -7.82 1.27 2.56
N LEU A 12 -8.94 1.10 3.28
CA LEU A 12 -9.60 -0.20 3.40
C LEU A 12 -10.64 -0.35 2.27
N ILE A 13 -10.48 -1.38 1.48
CA ILE A 13 -11.46 -1.82 0.47
C ILE A 13 -12.35 -2.87 1.10
N GLU A 14 -13.66 -2.65 1.05
CA GLU A 14 -14.69 -3.57 1.54
C GLU A 14 -15.66 -3.92 0.42
N SER A 15 -15.90 -5.20 0.20
CA SER A 15 -16.91 -5.68 -0.74
C SER A 15 -17.41 -7.08 -0.39
N ASN A 16 -18.71 -7.20 -0.14
CA ASN A 16 -19.35 -8.49 0.19
C ASN A 16 -18.68 -9.24 1.34
N GLY A 17 -18.35 -8.54 2.43
CA GLY A 17 -17.69 -9.11 3.60
C GLY A 17 -16.23 -9.52 3.37
N LYS A 18 -15.64 -9.13 2.25
CA LYS A 18 -14.20 -9.25 1.99
C LYS A 18 -13.51 -7.91 2.23
N PHE A 19 -12.33 -7.96 2.81
CA PHE A 19 -11.55 -6.79 3.16
C PHE A 19 -10.15 -6.88 2.59
N ALA A 20 -9.63 -5.75 2.09
CA ALA A 20 -8.25 -5.59 1.66
C ALA A 20 -7.73 -4.21 2.06
N LEU A 21 -6.45 -4.09 2.34
CA LEU A 21 -5.83 -2.83 2.76
C LEU A 21 -4.81 -2.38 1.72
N ILE A 22 -4.96 -1.15 1.22
CA ILE A 22 -3.98 -0.49 0.37
C ILE A 22 -3.27 0.56 1.23
N ASP A 23 -1.98 0.39 1.42
CA ASP A 23 -1.16 1.14 2.36
C ASP A 23 -1.67 1.09 3.81
N SER A 24 -0.86 1.49 4.75
CA SER A 24 -1.13 1.31 6.18
C SER A 24 -1.00 2.57 7.01
N GLY A 25 -0.56 3.65 6.39
CA GLY A 25 -0.23 4.88 7.10
C GLY A 25 1.15 4.86 7.75
N GLU A 26 1.52 6.00 8.32
CA GLU A 26 2.76 6.18 9.05
C GLU A 26 2.75 5.38 10.35
N GLY A 27 3.84 4.64 10.62
CA GLY A 27 4.03 3.94 11.88
C GLY A 27 4.62 4.85 12.97
N ASP A 28 4.58 4.36 14.21
CA ASP A 28 5.05 5.12 15.38
C ASP A 28 6.59 5.26 15.46
N ARG A 29 7.32 4.46 14.67
CA ARG A 29 8.79 4.39 14.69
C ARG A 29 9.43 4.94 13.43
N ASN A 30 9.03 6.15 13.00
CA ASN A 30 9.55 6.74 11.77
C ASN A 30 11.10 6.82 11.78
N PRO A 31 11.79 6.16 10.84
CA PRO A 31 13.26 6.22 10.74
C PRO A 31 13.77 7.60 10.37
N ARG A 32 12.96 8.45 9.79
CA ARG A 32 13.25 9.87 9.51
C ARG A 32 13.19 10.70 10.81
N ARG A 33 14.07 10.49 11.73
CA ARG A 33 14.11 10.99 13.13
C ARG A 33 13.82 12.48 13.39
N LYS A 34 13.62 13.30 12.37
CA LYS A 34 13.33 14.74 12.49
C LYS A 34 11.88 15.10 12.28
N LEU A 35 11.04 14.16 11.89
CA LEU A 35 9.61 14.40 11.72
C LEU A 35 8.91 13.99 13.00
N SER A 36 8.36 14.97 13.72
CA SER A 36 7.61 14.77 14.96
C SER A 36 6.14 14.46 14.67
N TYR A 37 5.86 13.57 13.73
CA TYR A 37 4.50 13.07 13.54
C TYR A 37 4.27 11.89 14.49
N ASN A 38 3.13 11.90 15.15
CA ASN A 38 2.65 10.70 15.80
C ASN A 38 2.27 9.71 14.72
N GLY A 39 2.70 8.47 14.84
CA GLY A 39 2.26 7.40 13.96
C GLY A 39 0.76 7.14 14.07
N SER A 40 0.25 6.35 13.17
CA SER A 40 -1.17 6.03 13.08
C SER A 40 -1.52 4.58 13.48
N GLU A 41 -0.56 3.84 14.05
CA GLU A 41 -0.69 2.40 14.34
C GLU A 41 -1.97 2.07 15.14
N GLU A 42 -2.16 2.72 16.29
CA GLU A 42 -3.35 2.47 17.13
C GLU A 42 -4.65 2.82 16.39
N ALA A 43 -4.67 3.96 15.70
CA ALA A 43 -5.86 4.43 14.99
C ALA A 43 -6.25 3.49 13.84
N VAL A 44 -5.28 3.04 13.04
CA VAL A 44 -5.50 2.13 11.92
C VAL A 44 -5.96 0.76 12.43
N ILE A 45 -5.24 0.17 13.39
CA ILE A 45 -5.60 -1.15 13.96
C ILE A 45 -7.01 -1.10 14.57
N LYS A 46 -7.32 -0.09 15.36
CA LYS A 46 -8.65 0.10 15.94
C LYS A 46 -9.74 0.23 14.88
N TYR A 47 -9.43 0.96 13.79
CA TYR A 47 -10.39 1.09 12.68
C TYR A 47 -10.61 -0.24 11.98
N LEU A 48 -9.55 -1.01 11.67
CA LEU A 48 -9.65 -2.32 11.05
C LEU A 48 -10.50 -3.28 11.91
N LYS A 49 -10.25 -3.35 13.22
CA LYS A 49 -11.06 -4.18 14.14
C LYS A 49 -12.51 -3.75 14.17
N LYS A 50 -12.81 -2.45 14.11
CA LYS A 50 -14.18 -1.93 14.08
C LYS A 50 -14.90 -2.22 12.77
N ALA A 51 -14.22 -2.06 11.62
CA ALA A 51 -14.83 -2.12 10.29
C ALA A 51 -14.86 -3.54 9.71
N ALA A 52 -13.85 -4.35 10.00
CA ALA A 52 -13.63 -5.66 9.40
C ALA A 52 -13.59 -6.80 10.43
N GLY A 53 -13.78 -6.51 11.73
CA GLY A 53 -13.83 -7.54 12.77
C GLY A 53 -15.11 -8.38 12.71
N ASP A 54 -14.95 -9.70 12.85
CA ASP A 54 -16.05 -10.63 13.01
C ASP A 54 -16.67 -10.56 14.45
N ALA A 55 -17.54 -11.49 14.78
CA ALA A 55 -18.19 -11.53 16.10
C ALA A 55 -17.20 -11.72 17.27
N GLU A 56 -16.06 -12.32 17.02
CA GLU A 56 -14.97 -12.54 17.97
C GLU A 56 -13.92 -11.40 17.94
N GLY A 57 -14.15 -10.38 17.10
CA GLY A 57 -13.23 -9.24 16.91
C GLY A 57 -12.00 -9.57 16.07
N LYS A 58 -12.01 -10.70 15.34
CA LYS A 58 -10.90 -11.08 14.45
C LYS A 58 -11.08 -10.46 13.08
N VAL A 59 -9.99 -9.93 12.53
CA VAL A 59 -9.94 -9.33 11.21
C VAL A 59 -9.25 -10.28 10.23
N THR A 60 -9.85 -10.50 9.08
CA THR A 60 -9.21 -11.20 7.96
C THR A 60 -9.16 -10.28 6.74
N LEU A 61 -7.95 -9.93 6.33
CA LEU A 61 -7.71 -9.25 5.07
C LEU A 61 -7.34 -10.29 4.00
N GLU A 62 -8.07 -10.29 2.89
CA GLU A 62 -7.76 -11.16 1.75
C GLU A 62 -6.37 -10.84 1.20
N PHE A 63 -6.04 -9.55 1.15
CA PHE A 63 -4.69 -9.09 0.89
C PHE A 63 -4.44 -7.72 1.53
N ALA A 64 -3.15 -7.40 1.67
CA ALA A 64 -2.67 -6.04 1.84
C ALA A 64 -1.68 -5.72 0.72
N LEU A 65 -1.62 -4.45 0.32
CA LEU A 65 -0.70 -3.94 -0.69
C LEU A 65 0.07 -2.75 -0.11
N GLY A 66 1.41 -2.86 -0.04
CA GLY A 66 2.28 -1.72 0.08
C GLY A 66 2.56 -1.18 -1.33
N THR A 67 2.07 0.02 -1.62
CA THR A 67 2.18 0.59 -2.97
C THR A 67 3.62 0.90 -3.34
N HIS A 68 4.41 1.37 -2.38
CA HIS A 68 5.85 1.61 -2.43
C HIS A 68 6.41 1.67 -1.01
N ASN A 69 7.74 1.76 -0.84
CA ASN A 69 8.38 1.53 0.47
C ASN A 69 8.57 2.77 1.34
N HIS A 70 7.94 3.91 1.03
CA HIS A 70 7.97 5.04 1.94
C HIS A 70 7.22 4.76 3.23
N TYR A 71 7.76 5.25 4.34
CA TYR A 71 7.29 4.92 5.68
C TYR A 71 5.87 5.39 5.97
N ASP A 72 5.43 6.48 5.36
CA ASP A 72 4.07 7.02 5.43
C ASP A 72 3.03 6.19 4.64
N HIS A 73 3.47 5.15 3.93
CA HIS A 73 2.63 4.17 3.25
C HIS A 73 2.71 2.79 3.92
N VAL A 74 3.90 2.36 4.33
CA VAL A 74 4.09 0.99 4.83
C VAL A 74 4.41 0.92 6.32
N GLY A 75 4.53 2.05 7.01
CA GLY A 75 5.04 2.12 8.38
C GLY A 75 4.20 1.38 9.43
N THR A 76 2.89 1.30 9.26
CA THR A 76 2.00 0.60 10.21
C THR A 76 1.86 -0.90 9.91
N PHE A 77 2.33 -1.40 8.76
CA PHE A 77 2.18 -2.82 8.43
C PHE A 77 2.86 -3.77 9.41
N GLU A 78 4.02 -3.40 9.98
CA GLU A 78 4.67 -4.23 11.00
C GLU A 78 3.77 -4.42 12.24
N ALA A 79 3.14 -3.33 12.71
CA ALA A 79 2.20 -3.39 13.83
C ALA A 79 0.95 -4.20 13.48
N ILE A 80 0.39 -4.05 12.27
CA ILE A 80 -0.73 -4.87 11.77
C ILE A 80 -0.36 -6.35 11.74
N ALA A 81 0.81 -6.70 11.22
CA ALA A 81 1.29 -8.08 11.16
C ALA A 81 1.45 -8.69 12.55
N ASN A 82 1.90 -7.91 13.54
CA ASN A 82 2.11 -8.38 14.90
C ASN A 82 0.83 -8.40 15.76
N ASP A 83 -0.28 -7.80 15.31
CA ASP A 83 -1.54 -7.84 16.04
C ASP A 83 -2.15 -9.26 15.99
N PRO A 84 -2.43 -9.90 17.16
CA PRO A 84 -2.90 -11.27 17.21
C PRO A 84 -4.33 -11.46 16.66
N ASP A 85 -5.08 -10.39 16.51
CA ASP A 85 -6.45 -10.40 16.03
C ASP A 85 -6.56 -10.11 14.53
N ILE A 86 -5.45 -9.77 13.87
CA ILE A 86 -5.44 -9.47 12.45
C ILE A 86 -4.67 -10.55 11.67
N THR A 87 -5.32 -11.06 10.64
CA THR A 87 -4.73 -12.01 9.68
C THR A 87 -4.74 -11.40 8.30
N VAL A 88 -3.59 -11.38 7.64
CA VAL A 88 -3.44 -10.99 6.23
C VAL A 88 -3.08 -12.24 5.44
N LYS A 89 -3.90 -12.63 4.46
CA LYS A 89 -3.63 -13.85 3.67
C LYS A 89 -2.45 -13.66 2.72
N THR A 90 -2.45 -12.55 2.00
CA THR A 90 -1.37 -12.20 1.04
C THR A 90 -0.93 -10.76 1.25
N PHE A 91 0.36 -10.55 1.33
CA PHE A 91 0.95 -9.21 1.34
C PHE A 91 1.73 -8.98 0.05
N TYR A 92 1.24 -8.05 -0.75
CA TYR A 92 1.89 -7.60 -1.99
C TYR A 92 2.79 -6.41 -1.68
N ILE A 93 4.05 -6.51 -2.06
CA ILE A 93 5.01 -5.41 -1.94
C ILE A 93 6.18 -5.63 -2.91
N LYS A 94 6.63 -4.59 -3.58
CA LYS A 94 7.86 -4.65 -4.38
C LYS A 94 9.09 -4.49 -3.47
N PRO A 95 10.18 -5.22 -3.73
CA PRO A 95 11.45 -4.96 -3.06
C PRO A 95 11.96 -3.57 -3.44
N VAL A 96 12.75 -2.95 -2.55
CA VAL A 96 13.41 -1.68 -2.88
C VAL A 96 14.33 -1.87 -4.08
N ASN A 97 14.12 -1.07 -5.13
CA ASN A 97 14.95 -1.06 -6.32
C ASN A 97 15.90 0.16 -6.28
N ARG A 98 17.21 -0.08 -6.04
CA ARG A 98 18.21 0.98 -5.94
C ARG A 98 18.51 1.69 -7.26
N GLU A 99 18.15 1.12 -8.39
CA GLU A 99 18.24 1.81 -9.68
C GLU A 99 17.17 2.90 -9.80
N ILE A 100 16.03 2.74 -9.11
CA ILE A 100 14.91 3.68 -9.11
C ILE A 100 14.97 4.62 -7.90
N ALA A 101 15.11 4.07 -6.68
CA ALA A 101 15.14 4.84 -5.44
C ALA A 101 16.37 5.76 -5.35
N HIS A 102 16.21 6.95 -4.77
CA HIS A 102 17.33 7.82 -4.50
C HIS A 102 18.19 7.33 -3.34
N GLU A 103 19.48 7.63 -3.38
CA GLU A 103 20.42 7.22 -2.34
C GLU A 103 19.99 7.66 -0.93
N TYR A 104 19.44 8.84 -0.76
CA TYR A 104 18.98 9.33 0.53
C TYR A 104 17.77 8.57 1.07
N GLU A 105 16.97 7.93 0.21
CA GLU A 105 15.79 7.15 0.62
C GLU A 105 16.22 5.82 1.27
N TYR A 106 17.13 5.07 0.66
CA TYR A 106 17.58 3.82 1.26
C TYR A 106 18.65 3.99 2.34
N ASN A 107 19.53 4.99 2.26
CA ASN A 107 20.56 5.26 3.29
C ASN A 107 20.06 6.18 4.41
N GLY A 108 19.21 7.17 4.12
CA GLY A 108 18.78 8.20 5.07
C GLY A 108 17.39 7.97 5.65
N TRP A 109 16.46 7.48 4.84
CA TRP A 109 15.07 7.26 5.26
C TRP A 109 14.79 5.82 5.68
N GLY A 110 15.74 4.91 5.45
CA GLY A 110 15.66 3.53 5.95
C GLY A 110 14.59 2.67 5.28
N ILE A 111 14.23 2.95 4.02
CA ILE A 111 13.18 2.19 3.31
C ILE A 111 13.51 0.70 3.18
N GLU A 112 14.80 0.33 3.04
CA GLU A 112 15.20 -1.08 3.00
C GLU A 112 14.98 -1.80 4.33
N ALA A 113 15.29 -1.13 5.45
CA ALA A 113 15.05 -1.70 6.78
C ALA A 113 13.54 -1.84 7.03
N THR A 114 12.76 -0.81 6.69
CA THR A 114 11.29 -0.85 6.81
C THR A 114 10.70 -1.99 5.98
N TYR A 115 11.13 -2.15 4.73
CA TYR A 115 10.74 -3.29 3.88
C TYR A 115 11.07 -4.63 4.53
N ALA A 116 12.33 -4.81 4.98
CA ALA A 116 12.78 -6.07 5.56
C ALA A 116 12.02 -6.43 6.84
N ASP A 117 11.80 -5.47 7.73
CA ASP A 117 11.09 -5.68 9.00
C ASP A 117 9.61 -6.00 8.75
N THR A 118 8.97 -5.28 7.83
CA THR A 118 7.57 -5.53 7.43
C THR A 118 7.40 -6.92 6.82
N VAL A 119 8.23 -7.28 5.85
CA VAL A 119 8.23 -8.61 5.21
C VAL A 119 8.41 -9.72 6.25
N LYS A 120 9.40 -9.57 7.13
CA LYS A 120 9.68 -10.54 8.20
C LYS A 120 8.49 -10.68 9.16
N ALA A 121 7.86 -9.57 9.55
CA ALA A 121 6.71 -9.60 10.45
C ALA A 121 5.55 -10.40 9.84
N PHE A 122 5.20 -10.16 8.59
CA PHE A 122 4.16 -10.92 7.87
C PHE A 122 4.53 -12.40 7.68
N GLN A 123 5.77 -12.71 7.31
CA GLN A 123 6.24 -14.09 7.16
C GLN A 123 6.15 -14.87 8.47
N ASN A 124 6.51 -14.26 9.60
CA ASN A 124 6.40 -14.86 10.94
C ASN A 124 4.94 -15.21 11.32
N ARG A 125 3.97 -14.58 10.70
CA ARG A 125 2.53 -14.82 10.90
C ARG A 125 1.93 -15.77 9.86
N GLY A 126 2.75 -16.32 8.96
CA GLY A 126 2.31 -17.24 7.92
C GLY A 126 1.61 -16.57 6.73
N THR A 127 1.70 -15.24 6.61
CA THR A 127 1.21 -14.50 5.44
C THR A 127 2.04 -14.87 4.21
N VAL A 128 1.39 -15.07 3.06
CA VAL A 128 2.10 -15.18 1.79
C VAL A 128 2.60 -13.79 1.39
N VAL A 129 3.91 -13.58 1.46
CA VAL A 129 4.53 -12.33 1.01
C VAL A 129 5.07 -12.50 -0.39
N THR A 130 4.70 -11.61 -1.31
CA THR A 130 5.09 -11.72 -2.72
C THR A 130 5.21 -10.37 -3.40
N SER A 131 6.14 -10.27 -4.35
CA SER A 131 6.26 -9.16 -5.29
C SER A 131 5.56 -9.44 -6.64
N GLU A 132 4.97 -10.61 -6.79
CA GLU A 132 4.15 -10.96 -7.97
C GLU A 132 2.76 -10.33 -7.83
N ILE A 133 2.69 -9.01 -8.02
CA ILE A 133 1.44 -8.24 -7.98
C ILE A 133 0.61 -8.58 -9.24
N PRO A 134 -0.69 -8.93 -9.10
CA PRO A 134 -1.54 -9.25 -10.25
C PRO A 134 -1.53 -8.15 -11.32
N ARG A 135 -1.29 -8.53 -12.57
CA ARG A 135 -1.28 -7.59 -13.72
C ARG A 135 -2.63 -7.51 -14.40
N GLU A 136 -3.38 -8.61 -14.34
CA GLU A 136 -4.69 -8.70 -14.96
C GLU A 136 -5.79 -8.28 -13.98
N PRO A 137 -6.89 -7.69 -14.48
CA PRO A 137 -8.04 -7.37 -13.64
C PRO A 137 -8.60 -8.61 -12.94
N PHE A 138 -8.93 -8.50 -11.66
CA PHE A 138 -9.49 -9.61 -10.88
C PHE A 138 -10.71 -9.19 -10.05
N LYS A 139 -11.54 -10.16 -9.68
CA LYS A 139 -12.73 -9.93 -8.87
C LYS A 139 -12.41 -9.90 -7.38
N PHE A 140 -12.91 -8.84 -6.73
CA PHE A 140 -12.89 -8.67 -5.29
C PHE A 140 -14.29 -8.32 -4.79
N GLY A 141 -15.04 -9.34 -4.37
CA GLY A 141 -16.48 -9.17 -4.13
C GLY A 141 -17.19 -8.68 -5.38
N ASP A 142 -17.90 -7.56 -5.29
CA ASP A 142 -18.59 -6.91 -6.42
C ASP A 142 -17.67 -6.03 -7.26
N PHE A 143 -16.46 -5.75 -6.77
CA PHE A 143 -15.51 -4.93 -7.49
C PHE A 143 -14.71 -5.73 -8.51
N THR A 144 -14.20 -5.03 -9.50
CA THR A 144 -13.05 -5.45 -10.29
C THR A 144 -11.88 -4.55 -9.88
N LEU A 145 -10.77 -5.16 -9.50
CA LEU A 145 -9.54 -4.45 -9.17
C LEU A 145 -8.51 -4.65 -10.29
N THR A 146 -7.80 -3.58 -10.62
CA THR A 146 -6.66 -3.62 -11.55
C THR A 146 -5.52 -2.84 -10.95
N PHE A 147 -4.34 -3.47 -10.88
CA PHE A 147 -3.13 -2.81 -10.42
C PHE A 147 -2.29 -2.32 -11.60
N TYR A 148 -1.72 -1.14 -11.45
CA TYR A 148 -0.86 -0.49 -12.44
C TYR A 148 0.54 -0.31 -11.88
N ASN A 149 1.55 -0.29 -12.74
CA ASN A 149 2.96 -0.20 -12.35
C ASN A 149 3.41 -1.39 -11.49
N THR A 150 3.05 -2.61 -11.90
CA THR A 150 3.35 -3.84 -11.16
C THR A 150 4.69 -4.47 -11.53
N ALA A 151 5.42 -3.92 -12.50
CA ALA A 151 6.75 -4.39 -12.87
C ALA A 151 7.75 -4.11 -11.75
N LEU A 152 8.70 -5.03 -11.55
CA LEU A 152 9.75 -4.90 -10.54
C LEU A 152 10.89 -3.97 -10.96
N ASP A 153 11.00 -3.73 -12.24
CA ASP A 153 11.96 -2.80 -12.81
C ASP A 153 11.40 -2.20 -14.11
N ASP A 154 11.59 -0.89 -14.25
CA ASP A 154 11.33 -0.15 -15.47
C ASP A 154 12.45 0.86 -15.67
N ALA A 155 13.32 0.62 -16.63
CA ALA A 155 14.47 1.49 -16.91
C ALA A 155 14.10 2.97 -17.18
N ARG A 156 12.82 3.24 -17.53
CA ARG A 156 12.33 4.62 -17.72
C ARG A 156 12.18 5.38 -16.40
N LEU A 157 12.14 4.65 -15.27
CA LEU A 157 11.96 5.19 -13.93
C LEU A 157 13.27 5.21 -13.12
N HIS A 158 14.39 4.75 -13.68
CA HIS A 158 15.69 4.76 -12.98
C HIS A 158 16.04 6.18 -12.52
N GLY A 159 16.44 6.31 -11.24
CA GLY A 159 16.82 7.58 -10.61
C GLY A 159 15.68 8.55 -10.33
N GLN A 160 14.40 8.12 -10.42
CA GLN A 160 13.23 8.98 -10.20
C GLN A 160 12.73 8.99 -8.74
N GLY A 161 13.32 8.15 -7.88
CA GLY A 161 12.93 8.04 -6.47
C GLY A 161 11.85 6.99 -6.22
N GLU A 162 11.69 6.61 -4.96
CA GLU A 162 10.80 5.52 -4.53
C GLU A 162 9.31 5.77 -4.90
N ASN A 163 8.86 7.02 -4.98
CA ASN A 163 7.51 7.34 -5.46
C ASN A 163 7.25 6.83 -6.89
N ALA A 164 8.29 6.64 -7.72
CA ALA A 164 8.16 6.04 -9.05
C ALA A 164 7.81 4.54 -9.01
N GLU A 165 7.97 3.89 -7.85
CA GLU A 165 7.56 2.51 -7.61
C GLU A 165 6.07 2.36 -7.26
N SER A 166 5.36 3.46 -7.02
CA SER A 166 3.96 3.45 -6.59
C SER A 166 3.07 2.57 -7.48
N VAL A 167 2.35 1.65 -6.86
CA VAL A 167 1.35 0.80 -7.51
C VAL A 167 -0.01 1.50 -7.44
N GLY A 168 -0.52 1.95 -8.57
CA GLY A 168 -1.88 2.50 -8.66
C GLY A 168 -2.93 1.40 -8.64
N THR A 169 -4.08 1.65 -8.02
CA THR A 169 -5.19 0.71 -7.95
C THR A 169 -6.45 1.29 -8.57
N MET A 170 -6.96 0.66 -9.63
CA MET A 170 -8.29 0.94 -10.17
C MET A 170 -9.31 0.05 -9.46
N VAL A 171 -10.40 0.66 -8.99
CA VAL A 171 -11.54 -0.03 -8.36
C VAL A 171 -12.78 0.25 -9.19
N GLU A 172 -13.43 -0.77 -9.74
CA GLU A 172 -14.57 -0.62 -10.61
C GLU A 172 -15.78 -1.41 -10.12
N LYS A 173 -16.98 -0.80 -10.22
CA LYS A 173 -18.28 -1.46 -9.99
C LYS A 173 -19.31 -0.93 -10.99
N GLY A 174 -19.75 -1.81 -11.90
CA GLY A 174 -20.70 -1.42 -12.96
C GLY A 174 -20.08 -0.35 -13.87
N LYS A 175 -20.67 0.86 -13.85
CA LYS A 175 -20.19 2.02 -14.64
C LYS A 175 -19.41 3.02 -13.81
N LYS A 176 -19.12 2.70 -12.53
CA LYS A 176 -18.41 3.57 -11.61
C LYS A 176 -16.99 3.09 -11.41
N SER A 177 -16.06 4.03 -11.31
CA SER A 177 -14.66 3.75 -11.12
C SER A 177 -13.98 4.76 -10.20
N ALA A 178 -13.02 4.26 -9.44
CA ALA A 178 -12.13 5.05 -8.62
C ALA A 178 -10.68 4.66 -8.91
N PHE A 179 -9.79 5.63 -8.99
CA PHE A 179 -8.35 5.39 -9.08
C PHE A 179 -7.65 5.88 -7.83
N LEU A 180 -6.95 4.98 -7.17
CA LEU A 180 -6.14 5.22 -5.99
C LEU A 180 -4.69 5.33 -6.46
N ALA A 181 -4.18 6.55 -6.53
CA ALA A 181 -2.91 6.83 -7.19
C ALA A 181 -1.67 6.57 -6.33
N ALA A 182 -1.83 6.30 -5.01
CA ALA A 182 -0.69 6.35 -4.09
C ALA A 182 0.09 7.67 -4.29
N ASP A 183 1.42 7.61 -4.43
CA ASP A 183 2.27 8.77 -4.70
C ASP A 183 2.70 8.89 -6.17
N ILE A 184 1.85 8.45 -7.09
CA ILE A 184 2.06 8.67 -8.52
C ILE A 184 2.03 10.17 -8.79
N THR A 185 3.16 10.70 -9.24
CA THR A 185 3.31 12.13 -9.54
C THR A 185 3.91 12.36 -10.92
N ARG A 186 3.71 13.58 -11.42
CA ARG A 186 4.33 14.02 -12.67
C ARG A 186 5.86 14.11 -12.55
N THR A 187 6.36 14.45 -11.38
CA THR A 187 7.80 14.67 -11.14
C THR A 187 8.63 13.41 -11.31
N THR A 188 8.07 12.24 -11.03
CA THR A 188 8.73 10.95 -11.25
C THR A 188 8.61 10.44 -12.68
N GLY A 189 7.83 11.08 -13.53
CA GLY A 189 7.51 10.60 -14.88
C GLY A 189 6.48 9.47 -14.93
N LEU A 190 6.18 8.80 -13.82
CA LEU A 190 5.26 7.67 -13.76
C LEU A 190 3.84 8.05 -14.20
N GLU A 191 3.34 9.23 -13.81
CA GLU A 191 2.03 9.72 -14.27
C GLU A 191 1.92 9.70 -15.81
N GLY A 192 2.94 10.20 -16.50
CA GLY A 192 2.96 10.23 -17.97
C GLY A 192 2.96 8.84 -18.60
N LEU A 193 3.53 7.84 -17.94
CA LEU A 193 3.54 6.45 -18.41
C LEU A 193 2.19 5.75 -18.20
N LEU A 194 1.43 6.14 -17.16
CA LEU A 194 0.16 5.52 -16.82
C LEU A 194 -1.03 6.19 -17.49
N LEU A 195 -1.03 7.50 -17.68
CA LEU A 195 -2.16 8.23 -18.27
C LEU A 195 -2.73 7.59 -19.56
N PRO A 196 -1.92 7.10 -20.52
CA PRO A 196 -2.43 6.44 -21.72
C PRO A 196 -3.17 5.12 -21.45
N GLN A 197 -2.96 4.52 -20.28
CA GLN A 197 -3.56 3.24 -19.87
C GLN A 197 -4.83 3.43 -19.06
N LEU A 198 -5.09 4.64 -18.56
CA LEU A 198 -6.22 4.95 -17.69
C LEU A 198 -7.38 5.53 -18.51
N HIS A 199 -8.59 5.20 -18.11
CA HIS A 199 -9.81 5.86 -18.58
C HIS A 199 -10.28 6.91 -17.57
N LYS A 200 -11.26 7.73 -17.96
CA LYS A 200 -11.87 8.70 -17.05
C LYS A 200 -12.50 7.99 -15.85
N VAL A 201 -12.20 8.46 -14.64
CA VAL A 201 -12.73 7.92 -13.39
C VAL A 201 -13.74 8.87 -12.74
N ASP A 202 -14.63 8.33 -11.90
CA ASP A 202 -15.58 9.12 -11.11
C ASP A 202 -14.92 9.70 -9.85
N LEU A 203 -13.92 9.00 -9.29
CA LEU A 203 -13.15 9.42 -8.12
C LEU A 203 -11.65 9.22 -8.38
N LEU A 204 -10.86 10.23 -8.07
CA LEU A 204 -9.41 10.16 -8.09
C LEU A 204 -8.88 10.52 -6.69
N LYS A 205 -8.15 9.58 -6.04
CA LYS A 205 -7.30 9.89 -4.89
C LYS A 205 -5.92 10.22 -5.46
N VAL A 206 -5.47 11.43 -5.24
CA VAL A 206 -4.13 11.90 -5.63
C VAL A 206 -3.09 11.59 -4.56
N GLY A 207 -1.82 11.56 -4.95
CA GLY A 207 -0.69 11.45 -4.04
C GLY A 207 -0.45 12.72 -3.23
#